data_6de0f914307ae4618a5cf4a76e948692
#
_entry.id   6de0f914307ae4618a5cf4a76e948692
#
_cell.length_a   1.000
_cell.length_b   1.000
_cell.length_c   1.000
_cell.angle_alpha   90.00
_cell.angle_beta   90.00
_cell.angle_gamma   90.00
#
_symmetry.space_group_name_H-M   'P 1'
#
loop_
_entity.id
_entity.type
_entity.pdbx_description
1 polymer ?
#
loop_
_entity_poly.entity_id
_entity_poly.type
_entity_poly.pdbx_seq_one_letter_code
_entity_poly.pdbx_strand_id
1 'polypeptide(L)'
;MYVTFATCWYSLNSKFPADTYLHWMRHMLAEVTNYNLVLFTDAEGELLLRDHFAPYYFKNPHIKIVQKPIENWHNYQYKDSWIKNHAKNTLLNGKTEWKLNMLWAEKINFVNEARINQYFPETDFYGWCDIGYFREGPCPTFCNTPKILALNKNKIYYACVNPLQFTALKEIVQRKNEYGLPLVPIPPDQASIAGGFFIAHHSKIEGWRKMFDEKLRLYFQHNYLVKDDQIILVDCFLSEPQRFELRGSAGGSAPTPPSESSAKQSLENPWFEFRRFLG
;
A
#
# COMPACT_ATOMS: atom_id res chain seq x y z
N MET A 1 10.66 16.03 10.39
CA MET A 1 9.28 15.61 10.01
C MET A 1 8.97 14.29 10.66
N TYR A 2 7.70 14.08 11.06
CA TYR A 2 7.32 12.90 11.84
C TYR A 2 6.96 11.67 10.99
N VAL A 3 6.89 11.79 9.66
CA VAL A 3 6.50 10.69 8.79
C VAL A 3 7.38 10.58 7.55
N THR A 4 7.68 9.34 7.19
CA THR A 4 8.36 8.97 5.95
C THR A 4 7.54 7.94 5.20
N PHE A 5 7.18 8.24 3.95
CA PHE A 5 6.57 7.27 3.05
C PHE A 5 7.63 6.67 2.11
N ALA A 6 7.48 5.38 1.84
CA ALA A 6 8.11 4.72 0.71
C ALA A 6 7.14 4.68 -0.46
N THR A 7 7.67 4.81 -1.65
CA THR A 7 6.99 4.60 -2.93
C THR A 7 7.97 4.00 -3.91
N CYS A 8 7.50 3.60 -5.09
CA CYS A 8 8.43 3.13 -6.12
C CYS A 8 7.95 3.44 -7.53
N TRP A 9 8.90 3.47 -8.46
CA TRP A 9 8.66 3.50 -9.88
C TRP A 9 9.59 2.52 -10.61
N TYR A 10 9.00 1.62 -11.40
CA TYR A 10 9.70 0.68 -12.27
C TYR A 10 8.93 0.59 -13.59
N SER A 11 9.63 0.54 -14.72
CA SER A 11 9.04 0.43 -16.06
C SER A 11 8.44 -0.97 -16.28
N LEU A 12 7.33 -1.27 -15.59
CA LEU A 12 6.62 -2.55 -15.67
C LEU A 12 5.31 -2.40 -16.44
N ASN A 13 4.92 -3.49 -17.11
CA ASN A 13 3.57 -3.56 -17.70
C ASN A 13 2.52 -3.55 -16.60
N SER A 14 1.77 -2.44 -16.50
CA SER A 14 0.87 -2.14 -15.41
C SER A 14 -0.56 -1.84 -15.90
N LYS A 15 -1.48 -1.61 -14.93
CA LYS A 15 -2.91 -1.40 -15.22
C LYS A 15 -3.21 -0.14 -16.04
N PHE A 16 -2.32 0.84 -16.04
CA PHE A 16 -2.46 2.11 -16.76
C PHE A 16 -1.20 2.41 -17.58
N PRO A 17 -1.30 3.22 -18.64
CA PRO A 17 -0.14 3.69 -19.40
C PRO A 17 0.84 4.49 -18.52
N ALA A 18 2.12 4.49 -18.89
CA ALA A 18 3.18 5.21 -18.18
C ALA A 18 2.86 6.70 -18.01
N ASP A 19 2.36 7.37 -19.07
CA ASP A 19 2.00 8.80 -19.03
C ASP A 19 0.95 9.12 -17.96
N THR A 20 0.01 8.19 -17.73
CA THR A 20 -0.99 8.35 -16.68
C THR A 20 -0.32 8.35 -15.30
N TYR A 21 0.63 7.41 -15.06
CA TYR A 21 1.38 7.39 -13.80
C TYR A 21 2.28 8.62 -13.64
N LEU A 22 2.93 9.07 -14.70
CA LEU A 22 3.77 10.28 -14.69
C LEU A 22 2.95 11.52 -14.32
N HIS A 23 1.71 11.61 -14.83
CA HIS A 23 0.80 12.68 -14.44
C HIS A 23 0.47 12.66 -12.93
N TRP A 24 0.08 11.50 -12.39
CA TRP A 24 -0.21 11.34 -10.95
C TRP A 24 1.02 11.57 -10.07
N MET A 25 2.17 11.08 -10.51
CA MET A 25 3.46 11.26 -9.84
C MET A 25 3.81 12.74 -9.69
N ARG A 26 3.52 13.57 -10.71
CA ARG A 26 3.71 15.03 -10.64
C ARG A 26 2.94 15.62 -9.47
N HIS A 27 1.71 15.19 -9.23
CA HIS A 27 0.91 15.64 -8.10
C HIS A 27 1.56 15.22 -6.77
N MET A 28 2.03 13.98 -6.65
CA MET A 28 2.71 13.51 -5.45
C MET A 28 4.00 14.30 -5.18
N LEU A 29 4.87 14.43 -6.18
CA LEU A 29 6.18 15.08 -5.99
C LEU A 29 6.06 16.58 -5.67
N ALA A 30 5.01 17.26 -6.17
CA ALA A 30 4.76 18.67 -5.87
C ALA A 30 4.39 18.92 -4.41
N GLU A 31 3.88 17.90 -3.70
CA GLU A 31 3.31 18.02 -2.35
C GLU A 31 4.21 17.44 -1.24
N VAL A 32 5.45 17.09 -1.57
CA VAL A 32 6.41 16.59 -0.54
C VAL A 32 6.93 17.76 0.29
N THR A 33 6.08 18.25 1.20
CA THR A 33 6.37 19.40 2.09
C THR A 33 6.19 19.05 3.56
N ASN A 34 5.20 18.21 3.90
CA ASN A 34 4.87 17.86 5.29
C ASN A 34 5.32 16.44 5.66
N TYR A 35 5.92 15.71 4.74
CA TYR A 35 6.42 14.35 4.92
C TYR A 35 7.70 14.12 4.13
N ASN A 36 8.44 13.09 4.49
CA ASN A 36 9.57 12.63 3.72
C ASN A 36 9.14 11.51 2.76
N LEU A 37 9.76 11.45 1.58
CA LEU A 37 9.49 10.45 0.54
C LEU A 37 10.78 9.71 0.16
N VAL A 38 10.77 8.39 0.30
CA VAL A 38 11.80 7.51 -0.26
C VAL A 38 11.24 6.86 -1.52
N LEU A 39 11.80 7.20 -2.67
CA LEU A 39 11.38 6.67 -3.96
C LEU A 39 12.38 5.61 -4.42
N PHE A 40 11.95 4.36 -4.43
CA PHE A 40 12.72 3.23 -4.94
C PHE A 40 12.53 3.08 -6.44
N THR A 41 13.62 2.84 -7.17
CA THR A 41 13.60 2.66 -8.62
C THR A 41 14.85 1.89 -9.07
N ASP A 42 14.93 1.51 -10.32
CA ASP A 42 16.16 1.05 -10.96
C ASP A 42 16.84 2.19 -11.74
N ALA A 43 17.95 1.88 -12.38
CA ALA A 43 18.71 2.88 -13.15
C ALA A 43 17.89 3.45 -14.33
N GLU A 44 17.11 2.61 -15.01
CA GLU A 44 16.24 3.02 -16.13
C GLU A 44 15.13 3.93 -15.62
N GLY A 45 14.46 3.53 -14.55
CA GLY A 45 13.39 4.32 -13.94
C GLY A 45 13.90 5.66 -13.40
N GLU A 46 15.11 5.73 -12.83
CA GLU A 46 15.71 7.01 -12.40
C GLU A 46 15.97 7.94 -13.59
N LEU A 47 16.47 7.43 -14.71
CA LEU A 47 16.69 8.24 -15.92
C LEU A 47 15.34 8.80 -16.41
N LEU A 48 14.32 7.95 -16.52
CA LEU A 48 12.99 8.38 -16.93
C LEU A 48 12.43 9.47 -16.01
N LEU A 49 12.59 9.31 -14.71
CA LEU A 49 12.15 10.33 -13.73
C LEU A 49 12.87 11.66 -13.95
N ARG A 50 14.19 11.65 -14.17
CA ARG A 50 14.98 12.85 -14.38
C ARG A 50 14.65 13.56 -15.70
N ASP A 51 14.28 12.80 -16.73
CA ASP A 51 13.87 13.34 -18.04
C ASP A 51 12.48 13.99 -18.00
N HIS A 52 11.55 13.41 -17.21
CA HIS A 52 10.16 13.88 -17.18
C HIS A 52 9.86 14.95 -16.12
N PHE A 53 10.71 15.05 -15.09
CA PHE A 53 10.49 15.97 -13.97
C PHE A 53 11.59 17.03 -13.87
N ALA A 54 11.16 18.27 -13.59
CA ALA A 54 12.10 19.36 -13.41
C ALA A 54 13.11 19.06 -12.28
N PRO A 55 14.39 19.44 -12.44
CA PRO A 55 15.44 19.14 -11.47
C PRO A 55 15.15 19.59 -10.03
N TYR A 56 14.30 20.59 -9.83
CA TYR A 56 13.97 21.10 -8.49
C TYR A 56 13.23 20.07 -7.63
N TYR A 57 12.46 19.15 -8.21
CA TYR A 57 11.82 18.07 -7.44
C TYR A 57 12.88 17.20 -6.75
N PHE A 58 13.99 16.91 -7.43
CA PHE A 58 15.06 16.07 -6.89
C PHE A 58 16.05 16.82 -6.01
N LYS A 59 15.93 18.16 -5.94
CA LYS A 59 16.63 19.00 -4.97
C LYS A 59 15.87 19.19 -3.67
N ASN A 60 14.61 18.71 -3.60
CA ASN A 60 13.81 18.76 -2.39
C ASN A 60 14.51 17.90 -1.31
N PRO A 61 14.91 18.47 -0.15
CA PRO A 61 15.60 17.74 0.90
C PRO A 61 14.77 16.63 1.54
N HIS A 62 13.45 16.62 1.27
CA HIS A 62 12.50 15.62 1.76
C HIS A 62 12.25 14.47 0.77
N ILE A 63 12.96 14.45 -0.37
CA ILE A 63 12.87 13.37 -1.35
C ILE A 63 14.23 12.66 -1.45
N LYS A 64 14.23 11.36 -1.22
CA LYS A 64 15.38 10.48 -1.41
C LYS A 64 15.08 9.46 -2.48
N ILE A 65 15.85 9.47 -3.59
CA ILE A 65 15.83 8.39 -4.58
C ILE A 65 16.80 7.30 -4.14
N VAL A 66 16.36 6.04 -4.23
CA VAL A 66 17.17 4.86 -3.90
C VAL A 66 17.12 3.91 -5.09
N GLN A 67 18.29 3.71 -5.74
CA GLN A 67 18.41 2.68 -6.76
C GLN A 67 18.38 1.29 -6.12
N LYS A 68 17.43 0.47 -6.55
CA LYS A 68 17.27 -0.91 -6.11
C LYS A 68 16.81 -1.77 -7.29
N PRO A 69 17.70 -2.49 -7.94
CA PRO A 69 17.35 -3.43 -9.01
C PRO A 69 16.31 -4.47 -8.52
N ILE A 70 15.48 -4.95 -9.45
CA ILE A 70 14.39 -5.90 -9.13
C ILE A 70 14.94 -7.17 -8.47
N GLU A 71 16.12 -7.61 -8.87
CA GLU A 71 16.81 -8.79 -8.33
C GLU A 71 17.17 -8.64 -6.84
N ASN A 72 17.23 -7.40 -6.34
CA ASN A 72 17.52 -7.08 -4.95
C ASN A 72 16.26 -6.89 -4.08
N TRP A 73 15.05 -7.09 -4.64
CA TRP A 73 13.84 -7.10 -3.85
C TRP A 73 13.79 -8.31 -2.93
N HIS A 74 13.24 -8.13 -1.74
CA HIS A 74 13.07 -9.24 -0.80
C HIS A 74 12.24 -10.38 -1.42
N ASN A 75 11.17 -10.04 -2.11
CA ASN A 75 10.26 -10.99 -2.75
C ASN A 75 10.86 -11.67 -3.99
N TYR A 76 12.02 -11.24 -4.50
CA TYR A 76 12.68 -11.90 -5.62
C TYR A 76 13.13 -13.32 -5.29
N GLN A 77 13.39 -13.63 -4.02
CA GLN A 77 13.65 -15.00 -3.55
C GLN A 77 12.50 -15.97 -3.90
N TYR A 78 11.28 -15.46 -4.08
CA TYR A 78 10.09 -16.23 -4.46
C TYR A 78 9.78 -16.13 -5.96
N LYS A 79 10.74 -15.75 -6.81
CA LYS A 79 10.55 -15.51 -8.25
C LYS A 79 9.76 -16.61 -8.95
N ASP A 80 10.16 -17.88 -8.77
CA ASP A 80 9.50 -19.01 -9.44
C ASP A 80 8.05 -19.20 -8.95
N SER A 81 7.80 -18.93 -7.67
CA SER A 81 6.45 -18.95 -7.11
C SER A 81 5.59 -17.83 -7.69
N TRP A 82 6.16 -16.61 -7.87
CA TRP A 82 5.46 -15.50 -8.51
C TRP A 82 5.11 -15.79 -9.97
N ILE A 83 6.02 -16.38 -10.76
CA ILE A 83 5.76 -16.77 -12.15
C ILE A 83 4.62 -17.80 -12.21
N LYS A 84 4.68 -18.86 -11.39
CA LYS A 84 3.62 -19.88 -11.29
C LYS A 84 2.28 -19.30 -10.83
N ASN A 85 2.31 -18.42 -9.83
CA ASN A 85 1.13 -17.74 -9.32
C ASN A 85 0.47 -16.85 -10.37
N HIS A 86 1.28 -16.08 -11.12
CA HIS A 86 0.79 -15.21 -12.18
C HIS A 86 0.13 -15.99 -13.33
N ALA A 87 0.69 -17.12 -13.72
CA ALA A 87 0.10 -18.00 -14.74
C ALA A 87 -1.32 -18.47 -14.36
N LYS A 88 -1.61 -18.65 -13.06
CA LYS A 88 -2.93 -19.02 -12.55
C LYS A 88 -3.86 -17.83 -12.32
N ASN A 89 -3.33 -16.62 -12.29
CA ASN A 89 -4.06 -15.39 -11.96
C ASN A 89 -4.83 -14.87 -13.19
N THR A 90 -5.90 -15.55 -13.56
CA THR A 90 -6.70 -15.23 -14.76
C THR A 90 -7.32 -13.82 -14.75
N LEU A 91 -7.40 -13.16 -13.58
CA LEU A 91 -7.89 -11.79 -13.47
C LEU A 91 -6.84 -10.76 -13.92
N LEU A 92 -5.55 -11.09 -13.86
CA LEU A 92 -4.46 -10.15 -14.08
C LEU A 92 -3.44 -10.58 -15.14
N ASN A 93 -3.26 -11.88 -15.41
CA ASN A 93 -2.20 -12.39 -16.30
C ASN A 93 -2.27 -11.84 -17.74
N GLY A 94 -3.45 -11.49 -18.23
CA GLY A 94 -3.63 -10.85 -19.53
C GLY A 94 -3.51 -9.31 -19.53
N LYS A 95 -3.29 -8.69 -18.35
CA LYS A 95 -3.29 -7.23 -18.17
C LYS A 95 -1.98 -6.67 -17.63
N THR A 96 -1.24 -7.49 -16.90
CA THR A 96 -0.03 -7.08 -16.20
C THR A 96 1.03 -8.16 -16.36
N GLU A 97 2.25 -7.88 -15.91
CA GLU A 97 3.32 -8.91 -15.82
C GLU A 97 3.49 -9.41 -14.38
N TRP A 98 4.12 -10.59 -14.21
CA TRP A 98 4.31 -11.23 -12.91
C TRP A 98 5.13 -10.36 -11.93
N LYS A 99 6.07 -9.56 -12.43
CA LYS A 99 6.87 -8.65 -11.62
C LYS A 99 6.02 -7.59 -10.92
N LEU A 100 4.92 -7.16 -11.52
CA LEU A 100 4.02 -6.20 -10.89
C LEU A 100 3.29 -6.79 -9.68
N ASN A 101 2.90 -8.08 -9.74
CA ASN A 101 2.34 -8.77 -8.57
C ASN A 101 3.37 -8.87 -7.43
N MET A 102 4.62 -9.19 -7.78
CA MET A 102 5.73 -9.22 -6.82
C MET A 102 6.00 -7.84 -6.22
N LEU A 103 5.94 -6.77 -7.03
CA LEU A 103 6.11 -5.39 -6.58
C LEU A 103 5.04 -5.01 -5.53
N TRP A 104 3.79 -5.38 -5.75
CA TRP A 104 2.74 -5.07 -4.77
C TRP A 104 2.99 -5.73 -3.41
N ALA A 105 3.53 -6.94 -3.39
CA ALA A 105 3.94 -7.60 -2.15
C ALA A 105 5.25 -7.03 -1.56
N GLU A 106 6.06 -6.32 -2.37
CA GLU A 106 7.32 -5.71 -1.92
C GLU A 106 7.11 -4.41 -1.11
N LYS A 107 5.94 -3.79 -1.19
CA LYS A 107 5.61 -2.51 -0.54
C LYS A 107 6.07 -2.44 0.92
N ILE A 108 5.75 -3.44 1.72
CA ILE A 108 6.13 -3.48 3.13
C ILE A 108 7.64 -3.61 3.35
N ASN A 109 8.35 -4.28 2.43
CA ASN A 109 9.79 -4.41 2.48
C ASN A 109 10.49 -3.09 2.14
N PHE A 110 9.99 -2.33 1.15
CA PHE A 110 10.47 -0.98 0.87
C PHE A 110 10.31 -0.06 2.08
N VAL A 111 9.14 -0.11 2.74
CA VAL A 111 8.91 0.69 3.96
C VAL A 111 9.86 0.26 5.10
N ASN A 112 10.07 -1.03 5.28
CA ASN A 112 10.99 -1.53 6.30
C ASN A 112 12.45 -1.16 5.99
N GLU A 113 12.85 -1.19 4.74
CA GLU A 113 14.19 -0.75 4.30
C GLU A 113 14.40 0.74 4.56
N ALA A 114 13.40 1.58 4.22
CA ALA A 114 13.45 3.01 4.53
C ALA A 114 13.62 3.27 6.04
N ARG A 115 12.98 2.46 6.88
CA ARG A 115 13.08 2.51 8.33
C ARG A 115 14.45 2.07 8.83
N ILE A 116 14.98 0.94 8.34
CA ILE A 116 16.28 0.39 8.80
C ILE A 116 17.42 1.32 8.42
N ASN A 117 17.43 1.82 7.17
CA ASN A 117 18.48 2.70 6.68
C ASN A 117 18.37 4.14 7.22
N GLN A 118 17.28 4.48 7.91
CA GLN A 118 17.07 5.80 8.52
C GLN A 118 17.39 6.95 7.55
N TYR A 119 16.92 6.85 6.29
CA TYR A 119 17.17 7.90 5.29
C TYR A 119 16.74 9.29 5.76
N PHE A 120 15.78 9.32 6.71
CA PHE A 120 15.34 10.51 7.42
C PHE A 120 15.25 10.16 8.92
N PRO A 121 16.28 10.54 9.72
CA PRO A 121 16.48 10.01 11.07
C PRO A 121 15.38 10.37 12.08
N GLU A 122 14.75 11.53 11.96
CA GLU A 122 13.72 12.00 12.93
C GLU A 122 12.29 11.57 12.54
N THR A 123 12.11 10.29 12.19
CA THR A 123 10.84 9.76 11.73
C THR A 123 10.19 8.85 12.76
N ASP A 124 8.99 9.20 13.24
CA ASP A 124 8.18 8.36 14.13
C ASP A 124 7.33 7.34 13.36
N PHE A 125 6.73 7.77 12.25
CA PHE A 125 5.81 6.96 11.46
C PHE A 125 6.38 6.67 10.08
N TYR A 126 6.23 5.43 9.63
CA TYR A 126 6.58 4.97 8.30
C TYR A 126 5.36 4.41 7.59
N GLY A 127 5.30 4.56 6.29
CA GLY A 127 4.19 4.02 5.51
C GLY A 127 4.50 3.85 4.04
N TRP A 128 3.54 3.30 3.34
CA TRP A 128 3.52 3.19 1.90
C TRP A 128 2.52 4.18 1.32
N CYS A 129 2.87 4.80 0.22
CA CYS A 129 1.97 5.58 -0.59
C CYS A 129 2.24 5.25 -2.06
N ASP A 130 1.26 4.66 -2.76
CA ASP A 130 1.40 4.35 -4.18
C ASP A 130 1.77 5.60 -4.97
N ILE A 131 2.69 5.48 -5.92
CA ILE A 131 3.14 6.59 -6.76
C ILE A 131 2.00 7.29 -7.51
N GLY A 132 0.91 6.57 -7.75
CA GLY A 132 -0.32 7.08 -8.35
C GLY A 132 -1.43 7.37 -7.34
N TYR A 133 -1.11 7.69 -6.08
CA TYR A 133 -2.13 7.93 -5.06
C TYR A 133 -2.88 9.25 -5.23
N PHE A 134 -2.23 10.28 -5.78
CA PHE A 134 -2.80 11.63 -5.96
C PHE A 134 -3.42 11.83 -7.35
N ARG A 135 -4.42 11.01 -7.71
CA ARG A 135 -5.03 10.99 -9.05
C ARG A 135 -5.81 12.25 -9.39
N GLU A 136 -6.51 12.82 -8.41
CA GLU A 136 -7.41 13.97 -8.60
C GLU A 136 -6.71 15.32 -8.47
N GLY A 137 -5.41 15.32 -8.21
CA GLY A 137 -4.59 16.52 -8.01
C GLY A 137 -3.82 16.51 -6.71
N PRO A 138 -3.03 17.54 -6.47
CA PRO A 138 -2.25 17.69 -5.25
C PRO A 138 -3.15 17.82 -4.02
N CYS A 139 -2.57 17.57 -2.83
CA CYS A 139 -3.24 17.66 -1.53
C CYS A 139 -2.32 18.38 -0.52
N PRO A 140 -2.27 19.74 -0.54
CA PRO A 140 -1.30 20.53 0.22
C PRO A 140 -1.36 20.34 1.73
N THR A 141 -2.51 19.90 2.25
CA THR A 141 -2.72 19.64 3.67
C THR A 141 -2.35 18.22 4.07
N PHE A 142 -1.97 17.36 3.12
CA PHE A 142 -1.65 15.96 3.39
C PHE A 142 -0.52 15.84 4.42
N CYS A 143 -0.67 14.91 5.36
CA CYS A 143 0.23 14.70 6.49
C CYS A 143 0.30 15.89 7.47
N ASN A 144 -0.84 16.49 7.74
CA ASN A 144 -0.97 17.49 8.80
C ASN A 144 -0.40 16.96 10.13
N THR A 145 0.58 17.67 10.70
CA THR A 145 1.31 17.22 11.90
C THR A 145 0.41 16.86 13.08
N PRO A 146 -0.59 17.66 13.50
CA PRO A 146 -1.54 17.27 14.54
C PRO A 146 -2.24 15.94 14.28
N LYS A 147 -2.65 15.65 13.05
CA LYS A 147 -3.30 14.39 12.71
C LYS A 147 -2.35 13.20 12.78
N ILE A 148 -1.09 13.38 12.36
CA ILE A 148 -0.04 12.35 12.48
C ILE A 148 0.24 12.04 13.97
N LEU A 149 0.39 13.06 14.79
CA LEU A 149 0.66 12.89 16.23
C LEU A 149 -0.51 12.26 16.99
N ALA A 150 -1.73 12.36 16.49
CA ALA A 150 -2.92 11.73 17.04
C ALA A 150 -3.06 10.24 16.70
N LEU A 151 -2.23 9.69 15.81
CA LEU A 151 -2.27 8.28 15.46
C LEU A 151 -1.86 7.40 16.65
N ASN A 152 -2.61 6.31 16.84
CA ASN A 152 -2.26 5.32 17.86
C ASN A 152 -1.00 4.55 17.44
N LYS A 153 0.08 4.70 18.18
CA LYS A 153 1.39 4.08 17.91
C LYS A 153 1.35 2.52 17.93
N ASN A 154 0.25 1.94 18.42
CA ASN A 154 0.07 0.49 18.48
C ASN A 154 -0.69 -0.10 17.28
N LYS A 155 -1.12 0.74 16.33
CA LYS A 155 -1.93 0.33 15.19
C LYS A 155 -1.20 0.48 13.85
N ILE A 156 -1.58 -0.36 12.90
CA ILE A 156 -1.25 -0.27 11.49
C ILE A 156 -2.52 0.20 10.79
N TYR A 157 -2.46 1.32 10.09
CA TYR A 157 -3.61 1.97 9.48
C TYR A 157 -3.74 1.65 8.01
N TYR A 158 -4.93 1.20 7.59
CA TYR A 158 -5.31 0.99 6.20
C TYR A 158 -6.68 1.62 5.91
N ALA A 159 -7.01 1.83 4.64
CA ALA A 159 -8.33 2.27 4.23
C ALA A 159 -9.27 1.08 4.03
N CYS A 160 -10.49 1.18 4.59
CA CYS A 160 -11.60 0.28 4.33
C CYS A 160 -12.29 0.69 3.03
N VAL A 161 -12.33 -0.21 2.05
CA VAL A 161 -13.00 0.03 0.76
C VAL A 161 -14.43 -0.48 0.79
N ASN A 162 -14.62 -1.72 1.21
CA ASN A 162 -15.94 -2.34 1.26
C ASN A 162 -16.14 -3.12 2.57
N PRO A 163 -16.76 -2.50 3.58
CA PRO A 163 -17.00 -3.12 4.88
C PRO A 163 -17.99 -4.29 4.81
N LEU A 164 -18.88 -4.34 3.82
CA LEU A 164 -19.88 -5.39 3.70
C LEU A 164 -19.26 -6.77 3.41
N GLN A 165 -18.04 -6.79 2.85
CA GLN A 165 -17.34 -8.05 2.59
C GLN A 165 -16.74 -8.68 3.84
N PHE A 166 -16.52 -7.94 4.93
CA PHE A 166 -15.81 -8.46 6.10
C PHE A 166 -16.51 -9.60 6.80
N THR A 167 -17.85 -9.65 6.83
CA THR A 167 -18.58 -10.75 7.49
C THR A 167 -18.26 -12.09 6.82
N ALA A 168 -18.42 -12.18 5.50
CA ALA A 168 -18.12 -13.39 4.74
C ALA A 168 -16.62 -13.74 4.76
N LEU A 169 -15.75 -12.74 4.59
CA LEU A 169 -14.29 -12.95 4.64
C LEU A 169 -13.83 -13.43 6.01
N LYS A 170 -14.43 -12.95 7.09
CA LYS A 170 -14.12 -13.40 8.45
C LYS A 170 -14.47 -14.87 8.65
N GLU A 171 -15.62 -15.32 8.17
CA GLU A 171 -16.00 -16.74 8.22
C GLU A 171 -15.00 -17.62 7.45
N ILE A 172 -14.54 -17.17 6.29
CA ILE A 172 -13.52 -17.86 5.49
C ILE A 172 -12.19 -17.95 6.26
N VAL A 173 -11.70 -16.84 6.79
CA VAL A 173 -10.39 -16.76 7.44
C VAL A 173 -10.36 -17.46 8.80
N GLN A 174 -11.49 -17.54 9.50
CA GLN A 174 -11.59 -18.23 10.79
C GLN A 174 -11.55 -19.76 10.65
N ARG A 175 -11.98 -20.32 9.52
CA ARG A 175 -11.93 -21.77 9.25
C ARG A 175 -10.58 -22.12 8.64
N LYS A 176 -9.64 -22.51 9.50
CA LYS A 176 -8.26 -22.79 9.09
C LYS A 176 -7.99 -24.28 8.96
N ASN A 177 -7.11 -24.63 8.01
CA ASN A 177 -6.51 -25.96 7.90
C ASN A 177 -5.35 -26.12 8.91
N GLU A 178 -4.71 -27.27 8.91
CA GLU A 178 -3.58 -27.61 9.78
C GLU A 178 -2.36 -26.67 9.62
N TYR A 179 -2.24 -25.96 8.49
CA TYR A 179 -1.17 -25.00 8.19
C TYR A 179 -1.51 -23.56 8.58
N GLY A 180 -2.71 -23.32 9.15
CA GLY A 180 -3.16 -21.99 9.53
C GLY A 180 -3.65 -21.13 8.35
N LEU A 181 -3.88 -21.76 7.18
CA LEU A 181 -4.48 -21.13 6.01
C LEU A 181 -6.01 -21.32 6.00
N PRO A 182 -6.78 -20.42 5.37
CA PRO A 182 -8.21 -20.61 5.19
C PRO A 182 -8.51 -21.95 4.47
N LEU A 183 -9.51 -22.72 4.97
CA LEU A 183 -9.94 -23.96 4.29
C LEU A 183 -10.40 -23.73 2.86
N VAL A 184 -11.08 -22.57 2.65
CA VAL A 184 -11.51 -22.11 1.33
C VAL A 184 -10.67 -20.88 0.99
N PRO A 185 -10.06 -20.80 -0.21
CA PRO A 185 -9.30 -19.62 -0.60
C PRO A 185 -10.12 -18.34 -0.51
N ILE A 186 -9.48 -17.25 -0.11
CA ILE A 186 -10.09 -15.91 -0.15
C ILE A 186 -10.46 -15.59 -1.60
N PRO A 187 -11.69 -15.11 -1.89
CA PRO A 187 -12.11 -14.74 -3.23
C PRO A 187 -11.13 -13.72 -3.86
N PRO A 188 -10.60 -14.00 -5.06
CA PRO A 188 -9.59 -13.12 -5.66
C PRO A 188 -10.14 -11.78 -6.13
N ASP A 189 -11.45 -11.66 -6.31
CA ASP A 189 -12.17 -10.43 -6.68
C ASP A 189 -12.57 -9.57 -5.46
N GLN A 190 -12.25 -10.01 -4.23
CA GLN A 190 -12.51 -9.19 -3.04
C GLN A 190 -11.80 -7.84 -3.12
N ALA A 191 -12.43 -6.80 -2.56
CA ALA A 191 -11.94 -5.43 -2.51
C ALA A 191 -12.33 -4.78 -1.16
N SER A 192 -11.89 -5.37 -0.05
CA SER A 192 -12.28 -4.94 1.31
C SER A 192 -11.34 -3.88 1.90
N ILE A 193 -10.04 -3.99 1.63
CA ILE A 193 -8.99 -3.10 2.15
C ILE A 193 -8.15 -2.57 0.99
N ALA A 194 -7.86 -1.27 0.98
CA ALA A 194 -7.00 -0.66 -0.04
C ALA A 194 -5.52 -0.99 0.20
N GLY A 195 -4.83 -1.52 -0.82
CA GLY A 195 -3.38 -1.76 -0.79
C GLY A 195 -2.52 -0.56 -1.20
N GLY A 196 -3.13 0.56 -1.61
CA GLY A 196 -2.41 1.73 -2.14
C GLY A 196 -1.79 2.64 -1.10
N PHE A 197 -2.14 2.47 0.17
CA PHE A 197 -1.63 3.29 1.27
C PHE A 197 -1.70 2.54 2.60
N PHE A 198 -0.65 2.70 3.41
CA PHE A 198 -0.71 2.40 4.85
C PHE A 198 0.27 3.28 5.63
N ILE A 199 0.03 3.41 6.93
CA ILE A 199 0.94 4.09 7.86
C ILE A 199 0.95 3.38 9.21
N ALA A 200 2.14 3.30 9.84
CA ALA A 200 2.32 2.73 11.17
C ALA A 200 3.51 3.37 11.88
N HIS A 201 3.51 3.34 13.21
CA HIS A 201 4.67 3.74 13.99
C HIS A 201 5.87 2.82 13.70
N HIS A 202 7.09 3.35 13.71
CA HIS A 202 8.32 2.63 13.35
C HIS A 202 8.46 1.27 14.07
N SER A 203 8.00 1.16 15.32
CA SER A 203 8.06 -0.08 16.12
C SER A 203 7.15 -1.20 15.61
N LYS A 204 6.20 -0.92 14.72
CA LYS A 204 5.25 -1.90 14.18
C LYS A 204 5.63 -2.43 12.80
N ILE A 205 6.49 -1.72 12.07
CA ILE A 205 6.84 -2.05 10.67
C ILE A 205 7.48 -3.43 10.54
N GLU A 206 8.48 -3.76 11.38
CA GLU A 206 9.16 -5.06 11.29
C GLU A 206 8.21 -6.23 11.61
N GLY A 207 7.36 -6.09 12.64
CA GLY A 207 6.36 -7.10 12.97
C GLY A 207 5.33 -7.28 11.86
N TRP A 208 4.92 -6.18 11.19
CA TRP A 208 4.02 -6.23 10.05
C TRP A 208 4.67 -6.93 8.84
N ARG A 209 5.91 -6.57 8.52
CA ARG A 209 6.68 -7.20 7.44
C ARG A 209 6.79 -8.73 7.65
N LYS A 210 7.16 -9.16 8.85
CA LYS A 210 7.28 -10.60 9.17
C LYS A 210 5.96 -11.33 8.99
N MET A 211 4.87 -10.80 9.55
CA MET A 211 3.54 -11.41 9.43
C MET A 211 3.12 -11.55 7.97
N PHE A 212 3.33 -10.51 7.16
CA PHE A 212 3.00 -10.52 5.74
C PHE A 212 3.83 -11.56 4.98
N ASP A 213 5.16 -11.59 5.19
CA ASP A 213 6.07 -12.51 4.53
C ASP A 213 5.79 -13.97 4.91
N GLU A 214 5.58 -14.27 6.19
CA GLU A 214 5.20 -15.61 6.67
C GLU A 214 3.90 -16.09 6.01
N LYS A 215 2.89 -15.24 5.95
CA LYS A 215 1.62 -15.56 5.31
C LYS A 215 1.80 -15.79 3.80
N LEU A 216 2.51 -14.91 3.10
CA LEU A 216 2.80 -15.03 1.68
C LEU A 216 3.53 -16.35 1.36
N ARG A 217 4.55 -16.69 2.16
CA ARG A 217 5.29 -17.95 2.02
C ARG A 217 4.38 -19.16 2.17
N LEU A 218 3.48 -19.17 3.16
CA LEU A 218 2.52 -20.26 3.34
C LEU A 218 1.56 -20.39 2.15
N TYR A 219 1.07 -19.27 1.60
CA TYR A 219 0.22 -19.28 0.41
C TYR A 219 0.93 -19.93 -0.77
N PHE A 220 2.19 -19.60 -1.03
CA PHE A 220 2.97 -20.21 -2.09
C PHE A 220 3.25 -21.71 -1.85
N GLN A 221 3.65 -22.08 -0.63
CA GLN A 221 3.95 -23.47 -0.28
C GLN A 221 2.74 -24.39 -0.47
N HIS A 222 1.53 -23.88 -0.18
CA HIS A 222 0.29 -24.64 -0.32
C HIS A 222 -0.49 -24.30 -1.59
N ASN A 223 0.15 -23.59 -2.53
CA ASN A 223 -0.41 -23.35 -3.86
C ASN A 223 -1.71 -22.51 -3.88
N TYR A 224 -1.92 -21.67 -2.86
CA TYR A 224 -3.00 -20.69 -2.81
C TYR A 224 -2.71 -19.54 -3.78
N LEU A 225 -3.76 -18.99 -4.40
CA LEU A 225 -3.64 -17.86 -5.31
C LEU A 225 -3.43 -16.56 -4.52
N VAL A 226 -2.37 -15.84 -4.85
CA VAL A 226 -2.13 -14.45 -4.44
C VAL A 226 -2.42 -13.55 -5.65
N LYS A 227 -3.67 -13.07 -5.76
CA LYS A 227 -4.06 -12.18 -6.87
C LYS A 227 -3.26 -10.87 -6.83
N ASP A 228 -3.17 -10.27 -5.65
CA ASP A 228 -2.40 -9.06 -5.31
C ASP A 228 -2.09 -9.06 -3.81
N ASP A 229 -1.45 -7.99 -3.32
CA ASP A 229 -1.11 -7.81 -1.91
C ASP A 229 -2.34 -7.81 -0.98
N GLN A 230 -3.51 -7.45 -1.47
CA GLN A 230 -4.74 -7.34 -0.67
C GLN A 230 -5.25 -8.69 -0.17
N ILE A 231 -4.95 -9.79 -0.87
CA ILE A 231 -5.30 -11.14 -0.41
C ILE A 231 -4.57 -11.46 0.90
N ILE A 232 -3.27 -11.22 0.94
CA ILE A 232 -2.45 -11.45 2.14
C ILE A 232 -2.82 -10.46 3.24
N LEU A 233 -3.02 -9.19 2.87
CA LEU A 233 -3.40 -8.12 3.79
C LEU A 233 -4.70 -8.44 4.54
N VAL A 234 -5.76 -8.87 3.84
CA VAL A 234 -7.05 -9.18 4.47
C VAL A 234 -6.97 -10.42 5.35
N ASP A 235 -6.21 -11.45 4.97
CA ASP A 235 -5.99 -12.61 5.84
C ASP A 235 -5.25 -12.21 7.12
N CYS A 236 -4.19 -11.41 7.02
CA CYS A 236 -3.45 -10.90 8.17
C CYS A 236 -4.35 -10.04 9.08
N PHE A 237 -5.13 -9.12 8.49
CA PHE A 237 -6.07 -8.27 9.23
C PHE A 237 -7.11 -9.10 9.99
N LEU A 238 -7.77 -10.05 9.33
CA LEU A 238 -8.82 -10.87 9.96
C LEU A 238 -8.26 -11.90 10.94
N SER A 239 -6.99 -12.29 10.81
CA SER A 239 -6.30 -13.16 11.76
C SER A 239 -5.88 -12.43 13.05
N GLU A 240 -5.46 -11.16 12.95
CA GLU A 240 -4.96 -10.36 14.08
C GLU A 240 -5.51 -8.92 14.04
N PRO A 241 -6.86 -8.72 14.10
CA PRO A 241 -7.48 -7.42 13.89
C PRO A 241 -7.06 -6.37 14.93
N GLN A 242 -6.62 -6.82 16.12
CA GLN A 242 -6.15 -5.91 17.17
C GLN A 242 -4.89 -5.13 16.79
N ARG A 243 -4.11 -5.56 15.81
CA ARG A 243 -2.93 -4.83 15.31
C ARG A 243 -3.27 -3.70 14.35
N PHE A 244 -4.47 -3.72 13.78
CA PHE A 244 -4.85 -2.82 12.71
C PHE A 244 -5.93 -1.83 13.14
N GLU A 245 -6.02 -0.75 12.38
CA GLU A 245 -7.14 0.19 12.41
C GLU A 245 -7.51 0.54 10.96
N LEU A 246 -8.76 0.26 10.60
CA LEU A 246 -9.28 0.61 9.29
C LEU A 246 -9.96 1.98 9.34
N ARG A 247 -9.67 2.82 8.35
CA ARG A 247 -10.30 4.13 8.14
C ARG A 247 -11.18 4.10 6.91
N GLY A 248 -12.32 4.82 6.95
CA GLY A 248 -13.33 4.88 5.88
C GLY A 248 -14.71 4.50 6.37
N SER A 249 -15.69 4.49 5.50
CA SER A 249 -17.12 4.59 5.72
C SER A 249 -17.82 3.44 6.47
N ALA A 250 -17.29 2.93 7.58
CA ALA A 250 -18.07 2.03 8.46
C ALA A 250 -17.51 1.84 9.88
N GLY A 251 -16.69 2.71 10.39
CA GLY A 251 -16.10 2.57 11.74
C GLY A 251 -16.52 3.63 12.77
N GLY A 252 -17.60 4.34 12.59
CA GLY A 252 -18.07 5.34 13.54
C GLY A 252 -19.59 5.39 13.57
N SER A 253 -20.18 5.01 14.71
CA SER A 253 -21.58 5.25 15.16
C SER A 253 -22.69 5.03 14.13
N ALA A 254 -23.78 4.40 14.53
CA ALA A 254 -24.98 4.17 13.71
C ALA A 254 -25.35 5.40 12.85
N PRO A 255 -25.72 5.23 11.58
CA PRO A 255 -26.04 6.33 10.70
C PRO A 255 -27.26 7.08 11.25
N THR A 256 -27.09 8.34 11.63
CA THR A 256 -28.20 9.31 11.69
C THR A 256 -28.71 9.48 10.26
N PRO A 257 -30.03 9.45 10.01
CA PRO A 257 -30.56 9.63 8.68
C PRO A 257 -30.10 10.98 8.11
N PRO A 258 -29.65 11.04 6.83
CA PRO A 258 -29.13 12.27 6.25
C PRO A 258 -30.23 13.33 6.17
N SER A 259 -29.94 14.52 6.68
CA SER A 259 -30.75 15.71 6.37
C SER A 259 -30.57 16.04 4.89
N GLU A 260 -31.63 16.44 4.20
CA GLU A 260 -31.69 16.72 2.74
C GLU A 260 -30.67 17.76 2.23
N SER A 261 -29.93 18.44 3.11
CA SER A 261 -28.88 19.42 2.75
C SER A 261 -27.50 18.84 2.47
N SER A 262 -27.23 17.56 2.71
CA SER A 262 -25.92 16.92 2.55
C SER A 262 -25.74 16.15 1.23
N ALA A 263 -26.66 16.24 0.30
CA ALA A 263 -26.63 15.53 -1.00
C ALA A 263 -25.57 16.02 -2.01
N LYS A 264 -24.64 16.90 -1.62
CA LYS A 264 -23.53 17.41 -2.46
C LYS A 264 -22.12 17.12 -1.92
N GLN A 265 -21.96 16.32 -0.89
CA GLN A 265 -20.64 15.75 -0.62
C GLN A 265 -20.42 14.62 -1.65
N SER A 266 -19.56 14.88 -2.65
CA SER A 266 -19.04 13.84 -3.53
C SER A 266 -18.59 12.68 -2.64
N LEU A 267 -19.14 11.50 -2.86
CA LEU A 267 -18.67 10.25 -2.24
C LEU A 267 -17.18 10.13 -2.59
N GLU A 268 -16.30 10.63 -1.72
CA GLU A 268 -14.86 10.49 -1.92
C GLU A 268 -14.54 9.01 -2.08
N ASN A 269 -13.72 8.71 -3.06
CA ASN A 269 -13.33 7.36 -3.40
C ASN A 269 -12.61 6.70 -2.20
N PRO A 270 -13.16 5.65 -1.57
CA PRO A 270 -12.61 5.04 -0.36
C PRO A 270 -11.18 4.51 -0.52
N TRP A 271 -10.74 4.28 -1.77
CA TRP A 271 -9.35 3.90 -2.07
C TRP A 271 -8.33 4.98 -1.71
N PHE A 272 -8.77 6.25 -1.60
CA PHE A 272 -7.94 7.42 -1.28
C PHE A 272 -8.31 8.10 0.03
N GLU A 273 -8.94 7.37 0.96
CA GLU A 273 -9.43 7.86 2.25
C GLU A 273 -8.36 8.64 3.04
N PHE A 274 -7.08 8.26 2.95
CA PHE A 274 -6.03 8.94 3.71
C PHE A 274 -5.74 10.37 3.24
N ARG A 275 -6.12 10.75 2.01
CA ARG A 275 -6.07 12.16 1.58
C ARG A 275 -6.95 13.04 2.49
N ARG A 276 -8.12 12.54 2.85
CA ARG A 276 -9.06 13.20 3.77
C ARG A 276 -8.65 13.03 5.24
N PHE A 277 -8.29 11.84 5.61
CA PHE A 277 -7.99 11.50 7.01
C PHE A 277 -6.75 12.23 7.53
N LEU A 278 -5.70 12.33 6.71
CA LEU A 278 -4.44 13.00 7.07
C LEU A 278 -4.31 14.43 6.53
N GLY A 279 -5.19 14.84 5.63
CA GLY A 279 -5.23 16.16 5.00
C GLY A 279 -5.91 17.28 5.79
#